data_ec98a248d7dec4fae23c93aa9b447506
#
_entry.id   ec98a248d7dec4fae23c93aa9b447506
#
_cell.length_a   1.000
_cell.length_b   1.000
_cell.length_c   1.000
_cell.angle_alpha   90.00
_cell.angle_beta   90.00
_cell.angle_gamma   90.00
#
_symmetry.space_group_name_H-M   'P 1'
#
loop_
_entity.id
_entity.type
_entity.pdbx_description
1 polymer ?
#
loop_
_entity_poly.entity_id
_entity_poly.type
_entity_poly.pdbx_seq_one_letter_code
_entity_poly.pdbx_strand_id
1 'polypeptide(L)'
;MCGILGVMATSPVNQLLYDGLMVLQHRGQDAAGIATAEGNTFHLQKGPGLVRDVFRTRNMRALPGNWGIGHVRYPTAGSATNFAEAQPFYVNSPFGIVLGHNGNLTNADQLKDEMFRLDRRHINTNSDSEVLLNVLAHELQCSAHGYELDVDSIFQAVAGVHRRCRGAYAVVALIAGYGLLAFRDPHGIRPLVYGQNSTPEGMEYLVASESVALDTLGFQMVRDIEPGEAIFIDLNHKLSSRQCAQQPTYSPCIFEYVYLARPDSVIDGVSVYEARLAMGESLAEKVKKHIPI
;
A
#
# COMPACT_ATOMS: atom_id res chain seq x y z
N MET A 1 6.69 -10.45 -1.77
CA MET A 1 6.34 -9.16 -1.16
C MET A 1 5.82 -8.24 -2.23
N CYS A 2 4.67 -7.64 -2.00
CA CYS A 2 3.90 -6.92 -3.00
C CYS A 2 4.43 -5.52 -3.33
N GLY A 3 4.00 -4.94 -4.45
CA GLY A 3 4.13 -3.52 -4.75
C GLY A 3 2.76 -2.85 -4.65
N ILE A 4 2.70 -1.71 -3.97
CA ILE A 4 1.49 -0.89 -3.83
C ILE A 4 1.74 0.53 -4.33
N LEU A 5 0.70 1.13 -4.85
CA LEU A 5 0.69 2.48 -5.39
C LEU A 5 -0.64 3.16 -5.08
N GLY A 6 -0.61 4.43 -4.70
CA GLY A 6 -1.79 5.28 -4.53
C GLY A 6 -1.57 6.63 -5.20
N VAL A 7 -2.55 7.12 -5.94
CA VAL A 7 -2.46 8.39 -6.68
C VAL A 7 -3.70 9.24 -6.43
N MET A 8 -3.48 10.52 -6.17
CA MET A 8 -4.49 11.57 -6.18
C MET A 8 -4.01 12.66 -7.14
N ALA A 9 -4.72 12.88 -8.25
CA ALA A 9 -4.31 13.81 -9.31
C ALA A 9 -5.47 14.69 -9.79
N THR A 10 -5.15 15.69 -10.59
CA THR A 10 -6.11 16.62 -11.22
C THR A 10 -6.65 16.08 -12.53
N SER A 11 -6.04 15.03 -13.07
CA SER A 11 -6.40 14.34 -14.31
C SER A 11 -6.59 12.84 -14.10
N PRO A 12 -7.14 12.08 -15.08
CA PRO A 12 -7.34 10.62 -14.94
C PRO A 12 -6.05 9.87 -14.60
N VAL A 13 -6.11 9.02 -13.55
CA VAL A 13 -4.93 8.36 -12.96
C VAL A 13 -4.65 6.96 -13.51
N ASN A 14 -5.50 6.42 -14.36
CA ASN A 14 -5.35 5.04 -14.84
C ASN A 14 -3.98 4.78 -15.48
N GLN A 15 -3.47 5.70 -16.32
CA GLN A 15 -2.16 5.56 -16.95
C GLN A 15 -1.03 5.67 -15.93
N LEU A 16 -1.09 6.62 -14.99
CA LEU A 16 -0.11 6.74 -13.90
C LEU A 16 -0.03 5.46 -13.07
N LEU A 17 -1.20 4.87 -12.73
CA LEU A 17 -1.25 3.61 -12.01
C LEU A 17 -0.66 2.45 -12.80
N TYR A 18 -0.97 2.36 -14.09
CA TYR A 18 -0.39 1.33 -14.96
C TYR A 18 1.13 1.44 -15.04
N ASP A 19 1.65 2.62 -15.35
CA ASP A 19 3.10 2.85 -15.51
C ASP A 19 3.84 2.64 -14.19
N GLY A 20 3.28 3.11 -13.06
CA GLY A 20 3.84 2.88 -11.73
C GLY A 20 3.88 1.40 -11.34
N LEU A 21 2.82 0.64 -11.65
CA LEU A 21 2.83 -0.80 -11.42
C LEU A 21 3.81 -1.55 -12.33
N MET A 22 4.04 -1.07 -13.57
CA MET A 22 5.09 -1.60 -14.44
C MET A 22 6.49 -1.40 -13.83
N VAL A 23 6.75 -0.26 -13.22
CA VAL A 23 8.00 0.02 -12.50
C VAL A 23 8.15 -0.89 -11.27
N LEU A 24 7.04 -1.16 -10.55
CA LEU A 24 7.01 -2.00 -9.36
C LEU A 24 6.82 -3.50 -9.67
N GLN A 25 6.79 -3.92 -10.95
CA GLN A 25 6.49 -5.30 -11.35
C GLN A 25 7.45 -6.34 -10.75
N HIS A 26 8.70 -5.97 -10.47
CA HIS A 26 9.69 -6.84 -9.81
C HIS A 26 9.25 -7.27 -8.40
N ARG A 27 8.37 -6.52 -7.75
CA ARG A 27 7.84 -6.82 -6.42
C ARG A 27 6.73 -7.88 -6.43
N GLY A 28 6.08 -8.10 -7.57
CA GLY A 28 5.02 -9.10 -7.67
C GLY A 28 4.66 -9.40 -9.11
N GLN A 29 4.50 -10.70 -9.45
CA GLN A 29 4.27 -11.18 -10.82
C GLN A 29 3.08 -12.15 -10.92
N ASP A 30 2.42 -12.43 -9.80
CA ASP A 30 1.35 -13.41 -9.69
C ASP A 30 -0.01 -12.87 -10.12
N ALA A 31 -0.31 -11.65 -9.73
CA ALA A 31 -1.52 -10.93 -10.09
C ALA A 31 -1.29 -9.42 -10.05
N ALA A 32 -2.10 -8.68 -10.80
CA ALA A 32 -2.12 -7.23 -10.78
C ALA A 32 -3.56 -6.71 -10.66
N GLY A 33 -3.74 -5.58 -10.01
CA GLY A 33 -5.04 -4.93 -9.87
C GLY A 33 -4.92 -3.42 -9.75
N ILE A 34 -5.90 -2.73 -10.31
CA ILE A 34 -6.08 -1.29 -10.22
C ILE A 34 -7.52 -1.01 -9.81
N ALA A 35 -7.69 -0.10 -8.88
CA ALA A 35 -8.96 0.52 -8.57
C ALA A 35 -8.85 2.03 -8.73
N THR A 36 -9.81 2.63 -9.44
CA THR A 36 -9.95 4.08 -9.55
C THR A 36 -11.30 4.51 -8.97
N ALA A 37 -11.43 5.78 -8.67
CA ALA A 37 -12.67 6.36 -8.17
C ALA A 37 -13.07 7.59 -8.95
N GLU A 38 -14.36 7.64 -9.32
CA GLU A 38 -15.03 8.77 -9.92
C GLU A 38 -16.23 9.15 -9.04
N GLY A 39 -16.15 10.30 -8.38
CA GLY A 39 -17.12 10.64 -7.33
C GLY A 39 -17.13 9.59 -6.22
N ASN A 40 -18.29 8.97 -5.97
CA ASN A 40 -18.47 7.92 -4.96
C ASN A 40 -18.42 6.49 -5.56
N THR A 41 -18.04 6.36 -6.83
CA THR A 41 -18.05 5.06 -7.52
C THR A 41 -16.65 4.55 -7.71
N PHE A 42 -16.40 3.30 -7.31
CA PHE A 42 -15.16 2.60 -7.59
C PHE A 42 -15.24 1.79 -8.88
N HIS A 43 -14.18 1.85 -9.66
CA HIS A 43 -13.96 1.04 -10.85
C HIS A 43 -12.77 0.12 -10.57
N LEU A 44 -12.99 -1.20 -10.57
CA LEU A 44 -11.99 -2.18 -10.18
C LEU A 44 -11.73 -3.15 -11.35
N GLN A 45 -10.46 -3.29 -11.72
CA GLN A 45 -9.97 -4.29 -12.66
C GLN A 45 -8.79 -5.02 -12.03
N LYS A 46 -8.83 -6.34 -11.98
CA LYS A 46 -7.74 -7.18 -11.48
C LYS A 46 -7.74 -8.54 -12.14
N GLY A 47 -6.59 -9.18 -12.19
CA GLY A 47 -6.43 -10.48 -12.80
C GLY A 47 -5.08 -11.12 -12.53
N PRO A 48 -4.91 -12.40 -12.89
CA PRO A 48 -3.66 -13.13 -12.79
C PRO A 48 -2.65 -12.65 -13.83
N GLY A 49 -1.38 -12.69 -13.49
CA GLY A 49 -0.26 -12.40 -14.37
C GLY A 49 0.32 -10.99 -14.21
N LEU A 50 1.14 -10.62 -15.18
CA LEU A 50 1.84 -9.34 -15.20
C LEU A 50 0.89 -8.18 -15.51
N VAL A 51 1.26 -6.98 -15.12
CA VAL A 51 0.51 -5.74 -15.37
C VAL A 51 0.10 -5.63 -16.85
N ARG A 52 1.05 -5.81 -17.77
CA ARG A 52 0.80 -5.75 -19.22
C ARG A 52 -0.20 -6.82 -19.75
N ASP A 53 -0.33 -7.94 -19.04
CA ASP A 53 -1.21 -9.04 -19.44
C ASP A 53 -2.63 -8.82 -18.92
N VAL A 54 -2.76 -8.24 -17.72
CA VAL A 54 -4.04 -7.93 -17.08
C VAL A 54 -4.68 -6.68 -17.67
N PHE A 55 -3.89 -5.61 -17.90
CA PHE A 55 -4.42 -4.32 -18.33
C PHE A 55 -4.19 -4.07 -19.81
N ARG A 56 -5.18 -4.44 -20.61
CA ARG A 56 -5.25 -4.10 -22.03
C ARG A 56 -6.10 -2.83 -22.21
N THR A 57 -6.08 -2.24 -23.39
CA THR A 57 -6.80 -0.98 -23.70
C THR A 57 -8.25 -0.97 -23.21
N ARG A 58 -8.98 -2.10 -23.34
CA ARG A 58 -10.35 -2.19 -22.85
C ARG A 58 -10.44 -2.06 -21.33
N ASN A 59 -9.53 -2.70 -20.60
CA ASN A 59 -9.50 -2.65 -19.15
C ASN A 59 -9.14 -1.24 -18.65
N MET A 60 -8.17 -0.59 -19.30
CA MET A 60 -7.76 0.77 -18.97
C MET A 60 -8.89 1.80 -19.17
N ARG A 61 -9.68 1.66 -20.25
CA ARG A 61 -10.85 2.52 -20.49
C ARG A 61 -11.98 2.34 -19.46
N ALA A 62 -12.01 1.23 -18.76
CA ALA A 62 -12.99 0.94 -17.72
C ALA A 62 -12.55 1.43 -16.32
N LEU A 63 -11.46 2.22 -16.25
CA LEU A 63 -10.89 2.79 -15.03
C LEU A 63 -10.87 4.32 -15.12
N PRO A 64 -12.03 5.00 -15.13
CA PRO A 64 -12.11 6.45 -15.07
C PRO A 64 -11.80 6.95 -13.65
N GLY A 65 -11.57 8.26 -13.51
CA GLY A 65 -11.41 8.95 -12.24
C GLY A 65 -10.00 9.46 -12.01
N ASN A 66 -9.88 10.39 -11.06
CA ASN A 66 -8.68 11.17 -10.79
C ASN A 66 -7.93 10.71 -9.53
N TRP A 67 -8.40 9.67 -8.88
CA TRP A 67 -7.73 9.07 -7.74
C TRP A 67 -7.90 7.55 -7.79
N GLY A 68 -6.88 6.85 -7.30
CA GLY A 68 -6.87 5.41 -7.45
C GLY A 68 -5.72 4.75 -6.71
N ILE A 69 -5.79 3.41 -6.63
CA ILE A 69 -4.72 2.56 -6.08
C ILE A 69 -4.39 1.42 -7.03
N GLY A 70 -3.14 0.98 -6.97
CA GLY A 70 -2.64 -0.14 -7.74
C GLY A 70 -1.89 -1.14 -6.87
N HIS A 71 -1.89 -2.41 -7.29
CA HIS A 71 -1.25 -3.51 -6.59
C HIS A 71 -0.65 -4.51 -7.56
N VAL A 72 0.58 -4.97 -7.29
CA VAL A 72 1.20 -6.16 -7.89
C VAL A 72 1.47 -7.19 -6.80
N ARG A 73 0.96 -8.41 -6.97
CA ARG A 73 0.95 -9.46 -5.94
C ARG A 73 2.17 -10.35 -6.05
N TYR A 74 2.82 -10.56 -4.89
CA TYR A 74 3.71 -11.67 -4.63
C TYR A 74 3.04 -12.57 -3.58
N PRO A 75 2.82 -13.87 -3.85
CA PRO A 75 2.07 -14.73 -2.95
C PRO A 75 2.87 -14.97 -1.65
N THR A 76 2.44 -14.41 -0.54
CA THR A 76 3.02 -14.60 0.80
C THR A 76 2.11 -15.39 1.72
N ALA A 77 0.80 -15.14 1.62
CA ALA A 77 -0.26 -15.86 2.31
C ALA A 77 -1.33 -16.30 1.30
N GLY A 78 -2.03 -17.40 1.59
CA GLY A 78 -3.02 -17.98 0.69
C GLY A 78 -2.41 -18.80 -0.46
N SER A 79 -3.20 -19.03 -1.53
CA SER A 79 -2.79 -19.84 -2.67
C SER A 79 -2.45 -18.95 -3.88
N ALA A 80 -1.30 -19.21 -4.52
CA ALA A 80 -0.91 -18.53 -5.77
C ALA A 80 -1.91 -18.79 -6.92
N THR A 81 -2.68 -19.85 -6.85
CA THR A 81 -3.68 -20.22 -7.86
C THR A 81 -5.07 -19.64 -7.59
N ASN A 82 -5.29 -19.02 -6.41
CA ASN A 82 -6.57 -18.45 -6.04
C ASN A 82 -6.67 -16.97 -6.47
N PHE A 83 -7.30 -16.72 -7.61
CA PHE A 83 -7.49 -15.36 -8.13
C PHE A 83 -8.40 -14.47 -7.28
N ALA A 84 -9.22 -15.05 -6.40
CA ALA A 84 -10.01 -14.27 -5.45
C ALA A 84 -9.13 -13.46 -4.49
N GLU A 85 -7.87 -13.87 -4.30
CA GLU A 85 -6.88 -13.19 -3.45
C GLU A 85 -6.11 -12.08 -4.17
N ALA A 86 -6.34 -11.85 -5.47
CA ALA A 86 -5.80 -10.69 -6.15
C ALA A 86 -6.33 -9.40 -5.52
N GLN A 87 -5.42 -8.45 -5.30
CA GLN A 87 -5.75 -7.13 -4.74
C GLN A 87 -5.89 -6.09 -5.87
N PRO A 88 -6.57 -4.93 -5.60
CA PRO A 88 -7.17 -4.51 -4.32
C PRO A 88 -8.41 -5.30 -3.91
N PHE A 89 -8.66 -5.34 -2.58
CA PHE A 89 -9.92 -5.83 -2.02
C PHE A 89 -10.91 -4.69 -1.83
N TYR A 90 -12.20 -5.00 -1.87
CA TYR A 90 -13.30 -4.05 -1.68
C TYR A 90 -14.27 -4.54 -0.60
N VAL A 91 -14.74 -3.60 0.22
CA VAL A 91 -15.85 -3.78 1.15
C VAL A 91 -16.82 -2.60 1.00
N ASN A 92 -18.13 -2.88 0.99
CA ASN A 92 -19.15 -1.86 0.79
C ASN A 92 -19.59 -1.14 2.08
N SER A 93 -19.40 -1.76 3.23
CA SER A 93 -19.85 -1.23 4.52
C SER A 93 -18.65 -1.02 5.46
N PRO A 94 -18.66 0.10 6.25
CA PRO A 94 -19.70 1.13 6.34
C PRO A 94 -19.64 2.23 5.27
N PHE A 95 -18.45 2.50 4.67
CA PHE A 95 -18.23 3.69 3.83
C PHE A 95 -17.82 3.36 2.39
N GLY A 96 -17.76 2.10 2.00
CA GLY A 96 -17.12 1.71 0.73
C GLY A 96 -15.61 1.94 0.79
N ILE A 97 -14.84 0.85 0.87
CA ILE A 97 -13.38 0.93 1.00
C ILE A 97 -12.74 -0.02 0.01
N VAL A 98 -11.74 0.47 -0.70
CA VAL A 98 -10.85 -0.37 -1.52
C VAL A 98 -9.45 -0.29 -0.93
N LEU A 99 -8.79 -1.45 -0.77
CA LEU A 99 -7.50 -1.52 -0.07
C LEU A 99 -6.50 -2.39 -0.81
N GLY A 100 -5.27 -1.89 -0.92
CA GLY A 100 -4.07 -2.63 -1.32
C GLY A 100 -3.07 -2.70 -0.16
N HIS A 101 -2.51 -3.89 0.06
CA HIS A 101 -1.64 -4.21 1.19
C HIS A 101 -0.35 -4.88 0.72
N ASN A 102 0.77 -4.39 1.22
CA ASN A 102 2.08 -5.06 1.14
C ASN A 102 2.51 -5.46 2.54
N GLY A 103 2.52 -6.76 2.83
CA GLY A 103 2.94 -7.27 4.13
C GLY A 103 2.40 -8.64 4.46
N ASN A 104 2.34 -8.94 5.76
CA ASN A 104 1.75 -10.15 6.29
C ASN A 104 1.36 -9.95 7.76
N LEU A 105 0.11 -10.30 8.10
CA LEU A 105 -0.38 -10.30 9.47
C LEU A 105 -0.08 -11.65 10.15
N THR A 106 0.48 -11.61 11.34
CA THR A 106 0.78 -12.82 12.13
C THR A 106 -0.41 -13.32 12.95
N ASN A 107 -1.46 -12.51 13.09
CA ASN A 107 -2.67 -12.85 13.86
C ASN A 107 -3.95 -12.81 13.00
N ALA A 108 -3.83 -13.05 11.69
CA ALA A 108 -4.97 -12.98 10.76
C ALA A 108 -6.13 -13.94 11.15
N ASP A 109 -5.84 -15.18 11.51
CA ASP A 109 -6.86 -16.16 11.90
C ASP A 109 -7.61 -15.74 13.16
N GLN A 110 -6.90 -15.21 14.17
CA GLN A 110 -7.52 -14.66 15.37
C GLN A 110 -8.46 -13.50 15.03
N LEU A 111 -8.01 -12.57 14.19
CA LEU A 111 -8.82 -11.42 13.77
C LEU A 111 -10.04 -11.86 12.96
N LYS A 112 -9.91 -12.86 12.10
CA LYS A 112 -11.02 -13.44 11.32
C LYS A 112 -12.13 -13.97 12.24
N ASP A 113 -11.77 -14.74 13.25
CA ASP A 113 -12.71 -15.25 14.24
C ASP A 113 -13.36 -14.14 15.05
N GLU A 114 -12.59 -13.13 15.46
CA GLU A 114 -13.07 -11.99 16.21
C GLU A 114 -14.07 -11.17 15.38
N MET A 115 -13.75 -10.84 14.11
CA MET A 115 -14.65 -10.12 13.20
C MET A 115 -15.96 -10.88 12.96
N PHE A 116 -15.92 -12.20 12.84
CA PHE A 116 -17.13 -12.99 12.70
C PHE A 116 -18.01 -12.93 13.95
N ARG A 117 -17.41 -13.02 15.14
CA ARG A 117 -18.16 -13.01 16.41
C ARG A 117 -18.74 -11.65 16.77
N LEU A 118 -17.98 -10.59 16.57
CA LEU A 118 -18.38 -9.23 16.95
C LEU A 118 -19.29 -8.59 15.90
N ASP A 119 -18.91 -8.63 14.63
CA ASP A 119 -19.54 -7.84 13.57
C ASP A 119 -20.31 -8.68 12.57
N ARG A 120 -20.28 -10.01 12.71
CA ARG A 120 -20.86 -10.96 11.73
C ARG A 120 -20.28 -10.76 10.32
N ARG A 121 -19.02 -10.28 10.22
CA ARG A 121 -18.33 -10.11 8.95
C ARG A 121 -17.80 -11.45 8.46
N HIS A 122 -18.17 -11.80 7.23
CA HIS A 122 -17.65 -12.98 6.55
C HIS A 122 -16.41 -12.59 5.75
N ILE A 123 -15.30 -13.29 5.98
CA ILE A 123 -14.07 -13.19 5.21
C ILE A 123 -14.05 -14.32 4.19
N ASN A 124 -14.06 -13.97 2.91
CA ASN A 124 -14.28 -14.92 1.82
C ASN A 124 -13.02 -15.67 1.41
N THR A 125 -11.83 -15.10 1.65
CA THR A 125 -10.55 -15.68 1.24
C THR A 125 -9.67 -16.05 2.44
N ASN A 126 -8.51 -16.63 2.15
CA ASN A 126 -7.47 -16.87 3.16
C ASN A 126 -6.41 -15.73 3.17
N SER A 127 -6.69 -14.62 2.48
CA SER A 127 -5.80 -13.48 2.45
C SER A 127 -5.93 -12.66 3.74
N ASP A 128 -4.81 -12.41 4.39
CA ASP A 128 -4.69 -11.49 5.52
C ASP A 128 -5.04 -10.04 5.13
N SER A 129 -4.92 -9.69 3.86
CA SER A 129 -5.31 -8.37 3.33
C SER A 129 -6.82 -8.14 3.39
N GLU A 130 -7.64 -9.17 3.16
CA GLU A 130 -9.09 -9.08 3.34
C GLU A 130 -9.45 -8.92 4.81
N VAL A 131 -8.72 -9.59 5.71
CA VAL A 131 -8.86 -9.42 7.16
C VAL A 131 -8.52 -7.99 7.57
N LEU A 132 -7.37 -7.46 7.13
CA LEU A 132 -6.94 -6.09 7.41
C LEU A 132 -7.96 -5.05 6.93
N LEU A 133 -8.52 -5.23 5.73
CA LEU A 133 -9.57 -4.38 5.19
C LEU A 133 -10.82 -4.37 6.11
N ASN A 134 -11.23 -5.54 6.58
CA ASN A 134 -12.41 -5.64 7.44
C ASN A 134 -12.15 -5.07 8.85
N VAL A 135 -10.92 -5.20 9.37
CA VAL A 135 -10.51 -4.50 10.61
C VAL A 135 -10.57 -2.99 10.42
N LEU A 136 -10.00 -2.45 9.34
CA LEU A 136 -10.08 -1.02 9.02
C LEU A 136 -11.53 -0.54 8.90
N ALA A 137 -12.39 -1.31 8.22
CA ALA A 137 -13.81 -1.00 8.08
C ALA A 137 -14.55 -0.96 9.43
N HIS A 138 -14.24 -1.89 10.33
CA HIS A 138 -14.77 -1.87 11.70
C HIS A 138 -14.30 -0.65 12.49
N GLU A 139 -13.00 -0.35 12.47
CA GLU A 139 -12.45 0.79 13.20
C GLU A 139 -12.98 2.13 12.67
N LEU A 140 -13.19 2.27 11.35
CA LEU A 140 -13.85 3.44 10.76
C LEU A 140 -15.31 3.56 11.22
N GLN A 141 -16.03 2.45 11.33
CA GLN A 141 -17.38 2.44 11.86
C GLN A 141 -17.43 2.88 13.33
N CYS A 142 -16.46 2.45 14.14
CA CYS A 142 -16.39 2.79 15.56
C CYS A 142 -15.95 4.23 15.81
N SER A 143 -15.11 4.80 14.93
CA SER A 143 -14.59 6.17 15.08
C SER A 143 -15.47 7.23 14.43
N ALA A 144 -16.41 6.85 13.55
CA ALA A 144 -17.27 7.79 12.84
C ALA A 144 -18.19 8.57 13.78
N HIS A 145 -18.43 9.83 13.47
CA HIS A 145 -19.39 10.69 14.14
C HIS A 145 -20.73 10.64 13.41
N GLY A 146 -21.62 9.74 13.85
CA GLY A 146 -22.87 9.48 13.14
C GLY A 146 -22.66 8.82 11.80
N TYR A 147 -22.99 9.50 10.70
CA TYR A 147 -22.85 8.97 9.34
C TYR A 147 -21.67 9.57 8.57
N GLU A 148 -20.86 10.42 9.19
CA GLU A 148 -19.77 11.15 8.56
C GLU A 148 -18.43 10.77 9.15
N LEU A 149 -17.39 10.78 8.30
CA LEU A 149 -16.00 10.68 8.69
C LEU A 149 -15.34 12.05 8.55
N ASP A 150 -14.63 12.45 9.57
CA ASP A 150 -13.65 13.52 9.48
C ASP A 150 -12.22 12.95 9.49
N VAL A 151 -11.26 13.81 9.29
CA VAL A 151 -9.83 13.42 9.28
C VAL A 151 -9.40 12.80 10.62
N ASP A 152 -9.96 13.30 11.72
CA ASP A 152 -9.66 12.79 13.06
C ASP A 152 -10.18 11.37 13.26
N SER A 153 -11.40 11.09 12.83
CA SER A 153 -12.01 9.75 12.83
C SER A 153 -11.19 8.75 12.01
N ILE A 154 -10.71 9.17 10.82
CA ILE A 154 -9.87 8.31 9.96
C ILE A 154 -8.58 7.94 10.68
N PHE A 155 -7.88 8.89 11.29
CA PHE A 155 -6.65 8.60 12.03
C PHE A 155 -6.90 7.80 13.32
N GLN A 156 -8.03 7.99 13.99
CA GLN A 156 -8.44 7.14 15.13
C GLN A 156 -8.67 5.69 14.68
N ALA A 157 -9.29 5.49 13.51
CA ALA A 157 -9.46 4.16 12.93
C ALA A 157 -8.11 3.48 12.65
N VAL A 158 -7.14 4.20 12.06
CA VAL A 158 -5.78 3.66 11.87
C VAL A 158 -5.11 3.32 13.19
N ALA A 159 -5.25 4.16 14.23
CA ALA A 159 -4.78 3.82 15.57
C ALA A 159 -5.43 2.55 16.13
N GLY A 160 -6.71 2.30 15.81
CA GLY A 160 -7.40 1.05 16.11
C GLY A 160 -6.81 -0.16 15.38
N VAL A 161 -6.53 0.00 14.09
CA VAL A 161 -5.82 -1.03 13.29
C VAL A 161 -4.48 -1.37 13.93
N HIS A 162 -3.66 -0.38 14.31
CA HIS A 162 -2.36 -0.61 14.93
C HIS A 162 -2.45 -1.33 16.28
N ARG A 163 -3.51 -1.13 17.06
CA ARG A 163 -3.74 -1.87 18.31
C ARG A 163 -4.09 -3.34 18.09
N ARG A 164 -4.80 -3.65 17.02
CA ARG A 164 -5.35 -4.99 16.76
C ARG A 164 -4.48 -5.85 15.84
N CYS A 165 -3.97 -5.28 14.76
CA CYS A 165 -3.17 -5.99 13.77
C CYS A 165 -1.73 -6.15 14.24
N ARG A 166 -1.19 -7.37 14.10
CA ARG A 166 0.21 -7.70 14.39
C ARG A 166 0.88 -8.19 13.13
N GLY A 167 2.11 -7.75 12.91
CA GLY A 167 2.89 -8.12 11.73
C GLY A 167 3.40 -6.90 10.98
N ALA A 168 3.74 -7.12 9.72
CA ALA A 168 4.28 -6.10 8.84
C ALA A 168 3.22 -5.67 7.82
N TYR A 169 2.97 -4.38 7.66
CA TYR A 169 2.05 -3.89 6.64
C TYR A 169 2.33 -2.45 6.21
N ALA A 170 2.31 -2.24 4.91
CA ALA A 170 2.14 -0.95 4.28
C ALA A 170 0.81 -0.99 3.49
N VAL A 171 0.01 0.03 3.60
CA VAL A 171 -1.36 0.05 3.09
C VAL A 171 -1.62 1.32 2.29
N VAL A 172 -2.32 1.16 1.18
CA VAL A 172 -3.01 2.24 0.46
C VAL A 172 -4.49 1.89 0.36
N ALA A 173 -5.37 2.84 0.64
CA ALA A 173 -6.81 2.61 0.61
C ALA A 173 -7.56 3.84 0.08
N LEU A 174 -8.66 3.59 -0.64
CA LEU A 174 -9.61 4.62 -1.03
C LEU A 174 -10.85 4.50 -0.15
N ILE A 175 -11.34 5.62 0.36
CA ILE A 175 -12.60 5.70 1.11
C ILE A 175 -13.57 6.53 0.26
N ALA A 176 -14.68 5.90 -0.18
CA ALA A 176 -15.63 6.51 -1.12
C ALA A 176 -16.18 7.84 -0.60
N GLY A 177 -16.03 8.89 -1.41
CA GLY A 177 -16.47 10.25 -1.05
C GLY A 177 -15.56 11.00 -0.09
N TYR A 178 -14.43 10.40 0.37
CA TYR A 178 -13.52 11.02 1.34
C TYR A 178 -12.10 11.23 0.81
N GLY A 179 -11.45 10.21 0.23
CA GLY A 179 -10.10 10.36 -0.31
C GLY A 179 -9.21 9.13 -0.24
N LEU A 180 -7.90 9.38 -0.35
CA LEU A 180 -6.82 8.40 -0.31
C LEU A 180 -6.17 8.37 1.07
N LEU A 181 -6.17 7.20 1.71
CA LEU A 181 -5.50 6.90 2.97
C LEU A 181 -4.27 6.04 2.69
N ALA A 182 -3.14 6.35 3.33
CA ALA A 182 -1.99 5.47 3.34
C ALA A 182 -1.39 5.41 4.76
N PHE A 183 -0.93 4.23 5.18
CA PHE A 183 -0.31 4.06 6.50
C PHE A 183 0.66 2.90 6.53
N ARG A 184 1.59 2.97 7.49
CA ARG A 184 2.69 2.02 7.67
C ARG A 184 2.60 1.37 9.05
N ASP A 185 3.00 0.11 9.16
CA ASP A 185 2.99 -0.63 10.42
C ASP A 185 3.82 0.07 11.52
N PRO A 186 3.51 -0.15 12.83
CA PRO A 186 4.17 0.52 13.95
C PRO A 186 5.67 0.30 14.05
N HIS A 187 6.21 -0.69 13.33
CA HIS A 187 7.63 -1.02 13.34
C HIS A 187 8.36 -0.59 12.07
N GLY A 188 7.63 -0.05 11.08
CA GLY A 188 8.21 0.36 9.81
C GLY A 188 8.86 -0.80 9.03
N ILE A 189 8.33 -2.03 9.17
CA ILE A 189 8.92 -3.21 8.55
C ILE A 189 8.80 -3.13 7.03
N ARG A 190 7.63 -2.66 6.51
CA ARG A 190 7.42 -2.48 5.07
C ARG A 190 7.63 -1.03 4.68
N PRO A 191 8.34 -0.77 3.57
CA PRO A 191 8.57 0.59 3.09
C PRO A 191 7.30 1.20 2.53
N LEU A 192 7.15 2.50 2.71
CA LEU A 192 6.12 3.31 2.09
C LEU A 192 6.61 4.75 2.01
N VAL A 193 6.60 5.32 0.81
CA VAL A 193 7.09 6.65 0.52
C VAL A 193 6.01 7.46 -0.19
N TYR A 194 6.02 8.78 -0.03
CA TYR A 194 5.15 9.64 -0.82
C TYR A 194 5.89 10.82 -1.44
N GLY A 195 5.34 11.27 -2.55
CA GLY A 195 5.80 12.43 -3.29
C GLY A 195 4.63 13.29 -3.76
N GLN A 196 4.98 14.45 -4.27
CA GLN A 196 4.04 15.44 -4.77
C GLN A 196 4.49 16.00 -6.11
N ASN A 197 3.52 16.49 -6.88
CA ASN A 197 3.74 17.24 -8.10
C ASN A 197 2.84 18.47 -8.09
N SER A 198 3.40 19.65 -8.41
CA SER A 198 2.65 20.89 -8.50
C SER A 198 2.30 21.15 -9.95
N THR A 199 1.02 21.11 -10.27
CA THR A 199 0.50 21.42 -11.61
C THR A 199 -0.24 22.75 -11.61
N PRO A 200 -0.52 23.35 -12.77
CA PRO A 200 -1.36 24.54 -12.86
C PRO A 200 -2.76 24.36 -12.27
N GLU A 201 -3.27 23.12 -12.29
CA GLU A 201 -4.59 22.74 -11.83
C GLU A 201 -4.64 22.41 -10.32
N GLY A 202 -3.48 22.22 -9.67
CA GLY A 202 -3.38 21.94 -8.24
C GLY A 202 -2.26 20.98 -7.86
N MET A 203 -2.24 20.61 -6.59
CA MET A 203 -1.29 19.62 -6.07
C MET A 203 -1.75 18.20 -6.36
N GLU A 204 -0.82 17.38 -6.80
CA GLU A 204 -1.00 15.95 -7.02
C GLU A 204 -0.11 15.17 -6.06
N TYR A 205 -0.55 13.97 -5.66
CA TYR A 205 0.19 13.13 -4.71
C TYR A 205 0.28 11.71 -5.23
N LEU A 206 1.43 11.11 -4.96
CA LEU A 206 1.70 9.70 -5.23
C LEU A 206 2.32 9.04 -4.00
N VAL A 207 1.77 7.90 -3.61
CA VAL A 207 2.28 7.04 -2.54
C VAL A 207 2.74 5.73 -3.17
N ALA A 208 3.89 5.22 -2.79
CA ALA A 208 4.43 3.99 -3.39
C ALA A 208 5.26 3.15 -2.40
N SER A 209 5.43 1.88 -2.73
CA SER A 209 6.36 0.99 -2.02
C SER A 209 7.82 1.39 -2.17
N GLU A 210 8.19 2.05 -3.26
CA GLU A 210 9.58 2.45 -3.58
C GLU A 210 9.63 3.82 -4.23
N SER A 211 10.69 4.59 -3.94
CA SER A 211 10.92 5.94 -4.48
C SER A 211 11.07 5.97 -5.99
N VAL A 212 11.60 4.90 -6.60
CA VAL A 212 11.75 4.81 -8.06
C VAL A 212 10.43 4.98 -8.82
N ALA A 213 9.30 4.65 -8.21
CA ALA A 213 7.98 4.89 -8.82
C ALA A 213 7.67 6.39 -8.87
N LEU A 214 8.05 7.16 -7.83
CA LEU A 214 7.91 8.61 -7.80
C LEU A 214 8.74 9.26 -8.91
N ASP A 215 10.02 8.91 -8.97
CA ASP A 215 10.97 9.46 -9.95
C ASP A 215 10.53 9.19 -11.38
N THR A 216 10.11 7.95 -11.67
CA THR A 216 9.68 7.54 -13.01
C THR A 216 8.41 8.27 -13.47
N LEU A 217 7.49 8.56 -12.53
CA LEU A 217 6.23 9.24 -12.83
C LEU A 217 6.29 10.77 -12.69
N GLY A 218 7.47 11.32 -12.39
CA GLY A 218 7.70 12.77 -12.32
C GLY A 218 7.20 13.43 -11.04
N PHE A 219 7.06 12.66 -9.95
CA PHE A 219 6.73 13.19 -8.63
C PHE A 219 7.99 13.45 -7.82
N GLN A 220 8.08 14.62 -7.22
CA GLN A 220 9.15 14.93 -6.28
C GLN A 220 8.90 14.17 -4.96
N MET A 221 9.85 13.33 -4.58
CA MET A 221 9.83 12.65 -3.26
C MET A 221 9.81 13.70 -2.15
N VAL A 222 8.85 13.55 -1.22
CA VAL A 222 8.78 14.38 -0.01
C VAL A 222 9.53 13.68 1.12
N ARG A 223 9.12 12.47 1.48
CA ARG A 223 9.77 11.61 2.48
C ARG A 223 9.15 10.22 2.55
N ASP A 224 9.77 9.35 3.28
CA ASP A 224 9.18 8.10 3.74
C ASP A 224 8.05 8.39 4.76
N ILE A 225 7.04 7.51 4.81
CA ILE A 225 6.03 7.51 5.86
C ILE A 225 6.65 6.83 7.08
N GLU A 226 6.61 7.49 8.22
CA GLU A 226 7.22 7.02 9.45
C GLU A 226 6.54 5.74 10.00
N PRO A 227 7.26 4.91 10.80
CA PRO A 227 6.64 3.78 11.48
C PRO A 227 5.38 4.19 12.27
N GLY A 228 4.25 3.57 11.99
CA GLY A 228 2.97 3.84 12.64
C GLY A 228 2.26 5.12 12.21
N GLU A 229 2.83 5.85 11.25
CA GLU A 229 2.21 7.06 10.70
C GLU A 229 1.16 6.71 9.65
N ALA A 230 0.15 7.57 9.56
CA ALA A 230 -0.81 7.62 8.47
C ALA A 230 -0.81 8.99 7.80
N ILE A 231 -1.03 9.00 6.49
CA ILE A 231 -1.34 10.19 5.70
C ILE A 231 -2.72 10.02 5.07
N PHE A 232 -3.45 11.10 4.98
CA PHE A 232 -4.76 11.16 4.34
C PHE A 232 -4.80 12.36 3.39
N ILE A 233 -5.22 12.13 2.16
CA ILE A 233 -5.38 13.14 1.13
C ILE A 233 -6.85 13.20 0.78
N ASP A 234 -7.51 14.31 1.11
CA ASP A 234 -8.93 14.51 0.86
C ASP A 234 -9.21 14.85 -0.62
N LEU A 235 -10.49 14.90 -0.99
CA LEU A 235 -10.92 15.22 -2.36
C LEU A 235 -10.62 16.67 -2.78
N ASN A 236 -10.21 17.54 -1.86
CA ASN A 236 -9.70 18.89 -2.15
C ASN A 236 -8.18 18.92 -2.28
N HIS A 237 -7.54 17.75 -2.37
CA HIS A 237 -6.09 17.58 -2.45
C HIS A 237 -5.35 18.14 -1.23
N LYS A 238 -5.99 18.19 -0.06
CA LYS A 238 -5.33 18.58 1.18
C LYS A 238 -4.76 17.33 1.85
N LEU A 239 -3.43 17.30 2.01
CA LEU A 239 -2.74 16.25 2.73
C LEU A 239 -2.74 16.56 4.23
N SER A 240 -3.07 15.56 5.03
CA SER A 240 -2.95 15.56 6.49
C SER A 240 -2.13 14.34 6.90
N SER A 241 -1.33 14.45 7.96
CA SER A 241 -0.54 13.33 8.50
C SER A 241 -0.66 13.27 10.02
N ARG A 242 -0.54 12.05 10.56
CA ARG A 242 -0.58 11.82 12.01
C ARG A 242 0.17 10.55 12.40
N GLN A 243 0.92 10.62 13.51
CA GLN A 243 1.40 9.43 14.19
C GLN A 243 0.23 8.73 14.89
N CYS A 244 -0.11 7.51 14.44
CA CYS A 244 -1.25 6.73 14.92
C CYS A 244 -0.84 5.59 15.87
N ALA A 245 0.44 5.21 15.91
CA ALA A 245 0.94 4.22 16.85
C ALA A 245 1.34 4.87 18.18
N GLN A 246 1.07 4.17 19.30
CA GLN A 246 1.44 4.66 20.63
C GLN A 246 2.95 4.56 20.92
N GLN A 247 3.59 3.50 20.41
CA GLN A 247 5.01 3.22 20.62
C GLN A 247 5.63 2.76 19.30
N PRO A 248 5.85 3.67 18.35
CA PRO A 248 6.49 3.31 17.10
C PRO A 248 7.95 2.94 17.34
N THR A 249 8.43 1.95 16.59
CA THR A 249 9.83 1.54 16.59
C THR A 249 10.31 1.45 15.15
N TYR A 250 11.61 1.48 14.93
CA TYR A 250 12.16 1.33 13.58
C TYR A 250 12.89 -0.01 13.45
N SER A 251 12.28 -0.93 12.70
CA SER A 251 12.78 -2.29 12.47
C SER A 251 12.57 -2.72 11.02
N PRO A 252 13.22 -2.06 10.07
CA PRO A 252 13.00 -2.30 8.64
C PRO A 252 13.43 -3.71 8.24
N CYS A 253 12.75 -4.25 7.25
CA CYS A 253 13.07 -5.56 6.69
C CYS A 253 14.35 -5.49 5.85
N ILE A 254 15.41 -6.17 6.29
CA ILE A 254 16.69 -6.20 5.56
C ILE A 254 16.56 -6.74 4.13
N PHE A 255 15.59 -7.62 3.86
CA PHE A 255 15.37 -8.17 2.52
C PHE A 255 14.96 -7.10 1.49
N GLU A 256 14.43 -5.96 1.91
CA GLU A 256 14.20 -4.83 1.01
C GLU A 256 15.53 -4.36 0.40
N TYR A 257 16.57 -4.21 1.19
CA TYR A 257 17.90 -3.78 0.73
C TYR A 257 18.68 -4.87 0.01
N VAL A 258 18.64 -6.10 0.53
CA VAL A 258 19.45 -7.21 -0.02
C VAL A 258 18.91 -7.69 -1.37
N TYR A 259 17.59 -7.77 -1.52
CA TYR A 259 17.00 -8.52 -2.63
C TYR A 259 15.86 -7.80 -3.36
N LEU A 260 14.88 -7.21 -2.62
CA LEU A 260 13.60 -6.86 -3.22
C LEU A 260 13.62 -5.53 -3.95
N ALA A 261 14.02 -4.46 -3.27
CA ALA A 261 13.96 -3.12 -3.83
C ALA A 261 14.91 -2.97 -5.04
N ARG A 262 14.54 -2.11 -5.96
CA ARG A 262 15.44 -1.74 -7.06
C ARG A 262 16.66 -1.00 -6.52
N PRO A 263 17.85 -1.19 -7.15
CA PRO A 263 19.07 -0.50 -6.71
C PRO A 263 18.96 1.03 -6.73
N ASP A 264 18.16 1.57 -7.63
CA ASP A 264 17.91 3.00 -7.82
C ASP A 264 16.87 3.58 -6.82
N SER A 265 16.33 2.75 -5.91
CA SER A 265 15.44 3.21 -4.85
C SER A 265 16.18 3.74 -3.62
N VAL A 266 15.56 4.70 -2.94
CA VAL A 266 15.92 5.15 -1.60
C VAL A 266 14.81 4.73 -0.65
N ILE A 267 15.14 4.07 0.46
CA ILE A 267 14.20 3.60 1.47
C ILE A 267 14.69 4.09 2.83
N ASP A 268 13.83 4.79 3.58
CA ASP A 268 14.14 5.35 4.90
C ASP A 268 15.46 6.16 4.90
N GLY A 269 15.67 6.93 3.82
CA GLY A 269 16.87 7.76 3.62
C GLY A 269 18.13 6.99 3.23
N VAL A 270 18.07 5.67 3.03
CA VAL A 270 19.21 4.83 2.65
C VAL A 270 19.12 4.43 1.17
N SER A 271 20.16 4.71 0.40
CA SER A 271 20.31 4.23 -0.97
C SER A 271 20.46 2.70 -0.98
N VAL A 272 19.59 2.01 -1.70
CA VAL A 272 19.65 0.55 -1.85
C VAL A 272 20.95 0.13 -2.52
N TYR A 273 21.42 0.90 -3.51
CA TYR A 273 22.68 0.64 -4.21
C TYR A 273 23.88 0.73 -3.26
N GLU A 274 24.00 1.81 -2.48
CA GLU A 274 25.09 1.99 -1.50
C GLU A 274 25.07 0.90 -0.42
N ALA A 275 23.87 0.55 0.08
CA ALA A 275 23.73 -0.55 1.03
C ALA A 275 24.26 -1.88 0.46
N ARG A 276 23.97 -2.20 -0.81
CA ARG A 276 24.47 -3.40 -1.48
C ARG A 276 25.98 -3.37 -1.70
N LEU A 277 26.57 -2.23 -2.02
CA LEU A 277 28.04 -2.09 -2.12
C LEU A 277 28.69 -2.37 -0.76
N ALA A 278 28.20 -1.76 0.33
CA ALA A 278 28.73 -1.97 1.67
C ALA A 278 28.60 -3.44 2.13
N MET A 279 27.48 -4.11 1.79
CA MET A 279 27.32 -5.56 2.05
C MET A 279 28.33 -6.38 1.26
N GLY A 280 28.61 -6.03 -0.01
CA GLY A 280 29.59 -6.68 -0.86
C GLY A 280 31.01 -6.55 -0.31
N GLU A 281 31.42 -5.37 0.14
CA GLU A 281 32.71 -5.12 0.78
C GLU A 281 32.89 -5.96 2.05
N SER A 282 31.87 -5.94 2.94
CA SER A 282 31.88 -6.76 4.15
C SER A 282 31.97 -8.26 3.87
N LEU A 283 31.27 -8.74 2.82
CA LEU A 283 31.34 -10.12 2.38
C LEU A 283 32.74 -10.47 1.83
N ALA A 284 33.32 -9.59 1.02
CA ALA A 284 34.66 -9.80 0.44
C ALA A 284 35.74 -9.97 1.52
N GLU A 285 35.70 -9.19 2.58
CA GLU A 285 36.60 -9.34 3.73
C GLU A 285 36.44 -10.70 4.43
N LYS A 286 35.22 -11.18 4.61
CA LYS A 286 34.96 -12.50 5.20
C LYS A 286 35.44 -13.62 4.30
N VAL A 287 35.24 -13.51 2.98
CA VAL A 287 35.72 -14.48 2.00
C VAL A 287 37.25 -14.57 2.03
N LYS A 288 37.97 -13.44 2.02
CA LYS A 288 39.44 -13.41 2.12
C LYS A 288 39.98 -14.08 3.38
N LYS A 289 39.25 -14.03 4.51
CA LYS A 289 39.65 -14.69 5.76
C LYS A 289 39.49 -16.21 5.71
N HIS A 290 38.57 -16.74 4.92
CA HIS A 290 38.19 -18.16 4.93
C HIS A 290 38.67 -18.90 3.70
N ILE A 291 39.00 -18.21 2.61
CA ILE A 291 39.51 -18.77 1.36
C ILE A 291 40.82 -18.06 1.07
N PRO A 292 41.97 -18.68 1.46
CA PRO A 292 43.27 -18.12 1.09
C PRO A 292 43.39 -18.15 -0.43
N ILE A 293 43.57 -16.97 -1.00
CA ILE A 293 43.88 -16.76 -2.43
C ILE A 293 45.39 -16.86 -2.61
#